data_c90fa27beda4e447c3c2bf59e7b96222
#
_entry.id   c90fa27beda4e447c3c2bf59e7b96222
#
_cell.length_a   1.000
_cell.length_b   1.000
_cell.length_c   1.000
_cell.angle_alpha   90.00
_cell.angle_beta   90.00
_cell.angle_gamma   90.00
#
_symmetry.space_group_name_H-M   'P 1'
#
loop_
_entity.id
_entity.type
_entity.pdbx_description
1 polymer ?
#
loop_
_entity_poly.entity_id
_entity_poly.type
_entity_poly.pdbx_seq_one_letter_code
_entity_poly.pdbx_strand_id
1 'polypeptide(L)'
;AIRVGRSWREMRRGAAMGKLLEHFFGVGEDALEFGQMDTLDLLVQQPGWRMSDLAEALRVDPSTATRAIQRLEKFNLATRCSSTDDKRVVVVSATQSGRQRHAQAAARRQELLVHITTAFNQREMAELAAYLERFVGSLDDFVDNLHPE
;
A
#
# COMPACT_ATOMS: atom_id res chain seq x y z
N ALA A 1 27.57 3.94 1.85
CA ALA A 1 26.60 4.52 2.81
C ALA A 1 26.11 5.90 2.37
N ILE A 2 26.98 6.90 2.13
CA ILE A 2 26.59 8.29 1.82
C ILE A 2 25.73 8.39 0.53
N ARG A 3 26.12 7.69 -0.54
CA ARG A 3 25.33 7.66 -1.80
C ARG A 3 23.94 7.07 -1.60
N VAL A 4 23.83 5.96 -0.87
CA VAL A 4 22.55 5.32 -0.54
C VAL A 4 21.66 6.28 0.25
N GLY A 5 22.19 6.91 1.32
CA GLY A 5 21.44 7.86 2.12
C GLY A 5 21.00 9.12 1.34
N ARG A 6 21.78 9.56 0.35
CA ARG A 6 21.40 10.65 -0.56
C ARG A 6 20.25 10.22 -1.46
N SER A 7 20.36 9.08 -2.13
CA SER A 7 19.32 8.55 -3.03
C SER A 7 18.02 8.28 -2.29
N TRP A 8 18.10 7.76 -1.05
CA TRP A 8 16.95 7.58 -0.18
C TRP A 8 16.23 8.89 0.14
N ARG A 9 17.00 9.95 0.50
CA ARG A 9 16.41 11.27 0.76
C ARG A 9 15.79 11.88 -0.48
N GLU A 10 16.44 11.75 -1.64
CA GLU A 10 15.94 12.26 -2.93
C GLU A 10 14.65 11.56 -3.31
N MET A 11 14.61 10.23 -3.25
CA MET A 11 13.41 9.45 -3.51
C MET A 11 12.24 9.85 -2.59
N ARG A 12 12.50 10.07 -1.29
CA ARG A 12 11.46 10.41 -0.32
C ARG A 12 10.97 11.86 -0.42
N ARG A 13 11.85 12.81 -0.77
CA ARG A 13 11.58 14.26 -0.77
C ARG A 13 11.55 14.88 -2.16
N GLY A 14 11.95 14.16 -3.18
CA GLY A 14 12.04 14.69 -4.54
C GLY A 14 10.68 15.13 -5.07
N ALA A 15 10.66 16.18 -5.87
CA ALA A 15 9.44 16.68 -6.52
C ALA A 15 8.74 15.61 -7.38
N ALA A 16 9.50 14.63 -7.90
CA ALA A 16 8.96 13.52 -8.65
C ALA A 16 8.02 12.65 -7.80
N MET A 17 8.35 12.42 -6.52
CA MET A 17 7.50 11.60 -5.64
C MET A 17 6.11 12.22 -5.46
N GLY A 18 6.01 13.53 -5.23
CA GLY A 18 4.71 14.22 -5.13
C GLY A 18 3.85 14.01 -6.39
N LYS A 19 4.45 14.21 -7.57
CA LYS A 19 3.77 14.00 -8.86
C LYS A 19 3.37 12.54 -9.10
N LEU A 20 4.20 11.59 -8.66
CA LEU A 20 3.87 10.16 -8.73
C LEU A 20 2.69 9.80 -7.83
N LEU A 21 2.65 10.34 -6.61
CA LEU A 21 1.54 10.13 -5.70
C LEU A 21 0.23 10.72 -6.26
N GLU A 22 0.27 11.93 -6.81
CA GLU A 22 -0.87 12.51 -7.51
C GLU A 22 -1.33 11.64 -8.69
N HIS A 23 -0.38 11.12 -9.46
CA HIS A 23 -0.68 10.22 -10.58
C HIS A 23 -1.30 8.90 -10.14
N PHE A 24 -0.80 8.29 -9.06
CA PHE A 24 -1.30 6.99 -8.58
C PHE A 24 -2.62 7.11 -7.82
N PHE A 25 -2.72 8.10 -6.94
CA PHE A 25 -3.74 8.17 -5.91
C PHE A 25 -4.75 9.28 -6.14
N GLY A 26 -4.53 10.14 -7.13
CA GLY A 26 -5.40 11.26 -7.45
C GLY A 26 -4.98 12.55 -6.77
N VAL A 27 -5.75 13.59 -7.01
CA VAL A 27 -5.56 14.95 -6.49
C VAL A 27 -6.82 15.43 -5.79
N GLY A 28 -6.68 16.41 -4.89
CA GLY A 28 -7.80 17.03 -4.20
C GLY A 28 -8.36 16.20 -3.04
N GLU A 29 -9.62 16.47 -2.70
CA GLU A 29 -10.25 15.87 -1.51
C GLU A 29 -10.47 14.35 -1.62
N ASP A 30 -10.56 13.83 -2.85
CA ASP A 30 -10.76 12.41 -3.16
C ASP A 30 -9.44 11.65 -3.34
N ALA A 31 -8.29 12.32 -3.15
CA ALA A 31 -6.99 11.67 -3.20
C ALA A 31 -6.87 10.65 -2.06
N LEU A 32 -6.32 9.47 -2.40
CA LEU A 32 -5.99 8.46 -1.39
C LEU A 32 -4.57 8.66 -0.89
N GLU A 33 -4.34 8.26 0.34
CA GLU A 33 -3.01 8.15 0.95
C GLU A 33 -2.49 6.72 0.82
N PHE A 34 -1.19 6.51 1.03
CA PHE A 34 -0.57 5.18 0.98
C PHE A 34 -1.33 4.15 1.82
N GLY A 35 -1.57 4.44 3.11
CA GLY A 35 -2.24 3.49 4.00
C GLY A 35 -3.67 3.12 3.57
N GLN A 36 -4.38 4.02 2.89
CA GLN A 36 -5.71 3.75 2.33
C GLN A 36 -5.60 2.88 1.08
N MET A 37 -4.59 3.12 0.24
CA MET A 37 -4.35 2.30 -0.95
C MET A 37 -3.89 0.90 -0.56
N ASP A 38 -2.97 0.76 0.41
CA ASP A 38 -2.53 -0.53 0.94
C ASP A 38 -3.71 -1.31 1.54
N THR A 39 -4.60 -0.60 2.26
CA THR A 39 -5.84 -1.19 2.76
C THR A 39 -6.72 -1.68 1.62
N LEU A 40 -6.89 -0.88 0.57
CA LEU A 40 -7.70 -1.25 -0.59
C LEU A 40 -7.07 -2.41 -1.38
N ASP A 41 -5.74 -2.46 -1.48
CA ASP A 41 -5.00 -3.59 -2.08
C ASP A 41 -5.34 -4.92 -1.37
N LEU A 42 -5.46 -4.94 -0.04
CA LEU A 42 -5.90 -6.13 0.71
C LEU A 42 -7.39 -6.43 0.49
N LEU A 43 -8.25 -5.41 0.54
CA LEU A 43 -9.70 -5.59 0.40
C LEU A 43 -10.12 -6.18 -0.96
N VAL A 44 -9.30 -6.03 -2.00
CA VAL A 44 -9.61 -6.62 -3.32
C VAL A 44 -9.15 -8.08 -3.46
N GLN A 45 -8.28 -8.56 -2.56
CA GLN A 45 -7.72 -9.91 -2.62
C GLN A 45 -8.69 -10.99 -2.16
N GLN A 46 -9.64 -10.65 -1.28
CA GLN A 46 -10.65 -11.59 -0.79
C GLN A 46 -12.00 -10.91 -0.49
N PRO A 47 -13.09 -11.68 -0.44
CA PRO A 47 -14.45 -11.14 -0.36
C PRO A 47 -14.79 -10.38 0.92
N GLY A 48 -14.02 -10.56 1.99
CA GLY A 48 -14.25 -9.86 3.26
C GLY A 48 -13.13 -10.09 4.26
N TRP A 49 -12.83 -9.04 5.02
CA TRP A 49 -11.82 -9.04 6.07
C TRP A 49 -12.45 -8.72 7.43
N ARG A 50 -12.10 -9.48 8.47
CA ARG A 50 -12.34 -9.01 9.85
C ARG A 50 -11.39 -7.86 10.13
N MET A 51 -11.83 -6.90 10.96
CA MET A 51 -10.99 -5.73 11.27
C MET A 51 -9.66 -6.10 11.96
N SER A 52 -9.68 -7.13 12.82
CA SER A 52 -8.46 -7.65 13.46
C SER A 52 -7.44 -8.16 12.45
N ASP A 53 -7.91 -9.02 11.52
CA ASP A 53 -7.07 -9.68 10.53
C ASP A 53 -6.51 -8.67 9.53
N LEU A 54 -7.32 -7.65 9.20
CA LEU A 54 -6.90 -6.55 8.33
C LEU A 54 -5.81 -5.68 8.98
N ALA A 55 -5.96 -5.34 10.26
CA ALA A 55 -4.96 -4.57 11.00
C ALA A 55 -3.62 -5.33 11.11
N GLU A 56 -3.68 -6.63 11.38
CA GLU A 56 -2.52 -7.52 11.42
C GLU A 56 -1.83 -7.59 10.04
N ALA A 57 -2.59 -7.83 8.97
CA ALA A 57 -2.05 -7.89 7.61
C ALA A 57 -1.41 -6.57 7.16
N LEU A 58 -1.97 -5.43 7.59
CA LEU A 58 -1.40 -4.09 7.35
C LEU A 58 -0.21 -3.76 8.26
N ARG A 59 0.05 -4.56 9.29
CA ARG A 59 1.05 -4.28 10.34
C ARG A 59 0.86 -2.91 10.99
N VAL A 60 -0.39 -2.56 11.31
CA VAL A 60 -0.75 -1.31 11.97
C VAL A 60 -1.64 -1.58 13.18
N ASP A 61 -1.75 -0.59 14.08
CA ASP A 61 -2.69 -0.69 15.18
C ASP A 61 -4.17 -0.66 14.69
N PRO A 62 -5.11 -1.27 15.46
CA PRO A 62 -6.52 -1.37 15.05
C PRO A 62 -7.18 0.00 14.81
N SER A 63 -6.71 1.06 15.47
CA SER A 63 -7.26 2.41 15.30
C SER A 63 -6.86 2.99 13.94
N THR A 64 -5.64 2.75 13.49
CA THR A 64 -5.15 3.14 12.17
C THR A 64 -5.90 2.41 11.05
N ALA A 65 -6.09 1.09 11.16
CA ALA A 65 -6.90 0.32 10.22
C ALA A 65 -8.35 0.85 10.17
N THR A 66 -8.94 1.15 11.33
CA THR A 66 -10.30 1.70 11.42
C THR A 66 -10.42 3.04 10.69
N ARG A 67 -9.46 3.96 10.86
CA ARG A 67 -9.46 5.26 10.16
C ARG A 67 -9.33 5.10 8.65
N ALA A 68 -8.47 4.18 8.18
CA ALA A 68 -8.32 3.89 6.76
C ALA A 68 -9.65 3.39 6.16
N ILE A 69 -10.34 2.46 6.84
CA ILE A 69 -11.64 1.97 6.41
C ILE A 69 -12.70 3.08 6.41
N GLN A 70 -12.80 3.89 7.45
CA GLN A 70 -13.74 5.01 7.50
C GLN A 70 -13.54 5.99 6.33
N ARG A 71 -12.29 6.25 5.96
CA ARG A 71 -11.97 7.09 4.79
C ARG A 71 -12.41 6.43 3.49
N LEU A 72 -12.13 5.14 3.31
CA LEU A 72 -12.57 4.38 2.14
C LEU A 72 -14.10 4.29 2.05
N GLU A 73 -14.80 4.12 3.18
CA GLU A 73 -16.27 4.15 3.23
C GLU A 73 -16.83 5.53 2.82
N LYS A 74 -16.20 6.62 3.29
CA LYS A 74 -16.58 7.99 2.91
C LYS A 74 -16.56 8.21 1.38
N PHE A 75 -15.61 7.56 0.69
CA PHE A 75 -15.49 7.62 -0.77
C PHE A 75 -16.22 6.47 -1.48
N ASN A 76 -17.02 5.69 -0.77
CA ASN A 76 -17.72 4.53 -1.32
C ASN A 76 -16.78 3.49 -1.98
N LEU A 77 -15.57 3.35 -1.45
CA LEU A 77 -14.57 2.39 -1.95
C LEU A 77 -14.55 1.09 -1.13
N ALA A 78 -15.00 1.14 0.12
CA ALA A 78 -15.19 0.00 1.01
C ALA A 78 -16.58 0.04 1.64
N THR A 79 -17.02 -1.11 2.13
CA THR A 79 -18.28 -1.24 2.87
C THR A 79 -18.18 -2.32 3.93
N ARG A 80 -18.89 -2.16 5.04
CA ARG A 80 -19.09 -3.19 6.04
C ARG A 80 -20.30 -4.02 5.70
N CYS A 81 -20.18 -5.34 5.80
CA CYS A 81 -21.26 -6.29 5.59
C CYS A 81 -21.16 -7.44 6.58
N SER A 82 -22.24 -8.20 6.71
CA SER A 82 -22.19 -9.45 7.45
C SER A 82 -21.41 -10.49 6.65
N SER A 83 -20.63 -11.32 7.33
CA SER A 83 -19.95 -12.45 6.71
C SER A 83 -20.96 -13.40 6.06
N THR A 84 -20.56 -14.03 4.96
CA THR A 84 -21.35 -15.08 4.28
C THR A 84 -21.46 -16.33 5.15
N ASP A 85 -20.44 -16.62 5.97
CA ASP A 85 -20.33 -17.84 6.76
C ASP A 85 -21.01 -17.70 8.12
N ASP A 86 -20.94 -16.52 8.72
CA ASP A 86 -21.62 -16.18 9.99
C ASP A 86 -22.13 -14.74 9.96
N LYS A 87 -23.43 -14.58 9.87
CA LYS A 87 -24.11 -13.27 9.82
C LYS A 87 -23.88 -12.40 11.07
N ARG A 88 -23.36 -12.96 12.17
CA ARG A 88 -23.00 -12.21 13.39
C ARG A 88 -21.65 -11.52 13.27
N VAL A 89 -20.82 -11.94 12.31
CA VAL A 89 -19.49 -11.39 12.07
C VAL A 89 -19.57 -10.29 11.02
N VAL A 90 -19.09 -9.09 11.39
CA VAL A 90 -18.96 -7.97 10.46
C VAL A 90 -17.59 -8.06 9.77
N VAL A 91 -17.61 -8.00 8.46
CA VAL A 91 -16.43 -7.95 7.63
C VAL A 91 -16.44 -6.70 6.76
N VAL A 92 -15.26 -6.29 6.33
CA VAL A 92 -15.06 -5.17 5.40
C VAL A 92 -14.71 -5.72 4.03
N SER A 93 -15.31 -5.16 2.99
CA SER A 93 -15.09 -5.57 1.60
C SER A 93 -14.91 -4.35 0.70
N ALA A 94 -14.15 -4.52 -0.40
CA ALA A 94 -14.12 -3.52 -1.45
C ALA A 94 -15.45 -3.46 -2.21
N THR A 95 -15.95 -2.26 -2.44
CA THR A 95 -17.08 -2.02 -3.36
C THR A 95 -16.66 -2.22 -4.82
N GLN A 96 -17.61 -2.17 -5.75
CA GLN A 96 -17.28 -2.13 -7.17
C GLN A 96 -16.42 -0.90 -7.52
N SER A 97 -16.76 0.27 -6.99
CA SER A 97 -15.98 1.51 -7.15
C SER A 97 -14.57 1.36 -6.57
N GLY A 98 -14.44 0.70 -5.40
CA GLY A 98 -13.15 0.38 -4.80
C GLY A 98 -12.27 -0.48 -5.70
N ARG A 99 -12.84 -1.56 -6.27
CA ARG A 99 -12.12 -2.43 -7.22
C ARG A 99 -11.68 -1.68 -8.47
N GLN A 100 -12.53 -0.81 -9.01
CA GLN A 100 -12.19 0.02 -10.17
C GLN A 100 -11.06 1.02 -9.83
N ARG A 101 -11.13 1.67 -8.67
CA ARG A 101 -10.10 2.60 -8.21
C ARG A 101 -8.76 1.89 -8.01
N HIS A 102 -8.77 0.71 -7.39
CA HIS A 102 -7.61 -0.14 -7.24
C HIS A 102 -7.00 -0.51 -8.60
N ALA A 103 -7.82 -0.99 -9.55
CA ALA A 103 -7.36 -1.39 -10.87
C ALA A 103 -6.71 -0.20 -11.64
N GLN A 104 -7.27 1.01 -11.54
CA GLN A 104 -6.69 2.21 -12.12
C GLN A 104 -5.32 2.54 -11.52
N ALA A 105 -5.19 2.49 -10.18
CA ALA A 105 -3.92 2.73 -9.51
C ALA A 105 -2.88 1.63 -9.85
N ALA A 106 -3.31 0.38 -9.93
CA ALA A 106 -2.44 -0.75 -10.33
C ALA A 106 -1.92 -0.59 -11.76
N ALA A 107 -2.77 -0.18 -12.72
CA ALA A 107 -2.35 0.09 -14.09
C ALA A 107 -1.29 1.20 -14.15
N ARG A 108 -1.48 2.31 -13.44
CA ARG A 108 -0.51 3.43 -13.38
C ARG A 108 0.81 3.01 -12.71
N ARG A 109 0.75 2.20 -11.65
CA ARG A 109 1.97 1.61 -11.05
C ARG A 109 2.71 0.72 -12.03
N GLN A 110 1.98 -0.07 -12.82
CA GLN A 110 2.57 -0.92 -13.85
C GLN A 110 3.26 -0.11 -14.95
N GLU A 111 2.68 1.00 -15.39
CA GLU A 111 3.31 1.93 -16.34
C GLU A 111 4.65 2.45 -15.82
N LEU A 112 4.73 2.85 -14.55
CA LEU A 112 5.99 3.26 -13.93
C LEU A 112 7.00 2.12 -13.91
N LEU A 113 6.59 0.91 -13.51
CA LEU A 113 7.48 -0.25 -13.45
C LEU A 113 8.04 -0.58 -14.83
N VAL A 114 7.20 -0.57 -15.86
CA VAL A 114 7.65 -0.76 -17.26
C VAL A 114 8.66 0.32 -17.63
N HIS A 115 8.42 1.58 -17.31
CA HIS A 115 9.36 2.66 -17.57
C HIS A 115 10.69 2.46 -16.84
N ILE A 116 10.67 2.10 -15.56
CA ILE A 116 11.90 1.82 -14.78
C ILE A 116 12.68 0.66 -15.40
N THR A 117 12.01 -0.41 -15.84
CA THR A 117 12.69 -1.57 -16.44
C THR A 117 13.43 -1.23 -17.72
N THR A 118 13.10 -0.13 -18.40
CA THR A 118 13.88 0.32 -19.57
C THR A 118 15.27 0.85 -19.23
N ALA A 119 15.48 1.26 -17.97
CA ALA A 119 16.77 1.79 -17.49
C ALA A 119 17.76 0.69 -17.06
N PHE A 120 17.32 -0.58 -17.00
CA PHE A 120 18.09 -1.71 -16.48
C PHE A 120 17.94 -2.92 -17.39
N ASN A 121 19.01 -3.69 -17.55
CA ASN A 121 18.90 -5.01 -18.17
C ASN A 121 18.36 -6.04 -17.17
N GLN A 122 18.02 -7.24 -17.66
CA GLN A 122 17.40 -8.30 -16.86
C GLN A 122 18.25 -8.69 -15.62
N ARG A 123 19.58 -8.73 -15.75
CA ARG A 123 20.48 -9.06 -14.64
C ARG A 123 20.48 -7.93 -13.60
N GLU A 124 20.60 -6.69 -14.04
CA GLU A 124 20.57 -5.51 -13.17
C GLU A 124 19.23 -5.40 -12.41
N MET A 125 18.12 -5.73 -13.07
CA MET A 125 16.81 -5.77 -12.41
C MET A 125 16.74 -6.84 -11.32
N ALA A 126 17.28 -8.03 -11.56
CA ALA A 126 17.32 -9.10 -10.55
C ALA A 126 18.23 -8.71 -9.38
N GLU A 127 19.38 -8.12 -9.65
CA GLU A 127 20.30 -7.62 -8.61
C GLU A 127 19.65 -6.49 -7.79
N LEU A 128 18.96 -5.55 -8.45
CA LEU A 128 18.24 -4.46 -7.79
C LEU A 128 17.14 -5.00 -6.86
N ALA A 129 16.34 -5.97 -7.33
CA ALA A 129 15.31 -6.61 -6.51
C ALA A 129 15.91 -7.24 -5.25
N ALA A 130 16.98 -8.04 -5.40
CA ALA A 130 17.65 -8.68 -4.26
C ALA A 130 18.25 -7.66 -3.28
N TYR A 131 18.78 -6.54 -3.76
CA TYR A 131 19.31 -5.49 -2.88
C TYR A 131 18.20 -4.74 -2.15
N LEU A 132 17.06 -4.49 -2.79
CA LEU A 132 15.90 -3.85 -2.15
C LEU A 132 15.28 -4.76 -1.09
N GLU A 133 15.14 -6.06 -1.36
CA GLU A 133 14.67 -7.06 -0.39
C GLU A 133 15.56 -7.09 0.87
N ARG A 134 16.89 -7.15 0.66
CA ARG A 134 17.85 -7.10 1.76
C ARG A 134 17.81 -5.77 2.52
N PHE A 135 17.60 -4.67 1.81
CA PHE A 135 17.48 -3.36 2.44
C PHE A 135 16.23 -3.28 3.33
N VAL A 136 15.08 -3.74 2.84
CA VAL A 136 13.84 -3.81 3.62
C VAL A 136 14.01 -4.72 4.84
N GLY A 137 14.54 -5.93 4.68
CA GLY A 137 14.80 -6.84 5.81
C GLY A 137 15.73 -6.23 6.86
N SER A 138 16.77 -5.47 6.44
CA SER A 138 17.64 -4.77 7.40
C SER A 138 16.95 -3.62 8.14
N LEU A 139 15.92 -3.01 7.55
CA LEU A 139 15.10 -2.01 8.26
C LEU A 139 14.21 -2.68 9.31
N ASP A 140 13.57 -3.81 8.95
CA ASP A 140 12.74 -4.59 9.87
C ASP A 140 13.59 -5.05 11.07
N ASP A 141 14.74 -5.68 10.83
CA ASP A 141 15.69 -6.11 11.88
C ASP A 141 16.13 -4.95 12.79
N PHE A 142 16.33 -3.76 12.23
CA PHE A 142 16.71 -2.60 13.02
C PHE A 142 15.58 -2.11 13.93
N VAL A 143 14.34 -2.10 13.40
CA VAL A 143 13.16 -1.68 14.17
C VAL A 143 12.86 -2.65 15.31
N ASP A 144 12.95 -3.96 15.06
CA ASP A 144 12.74 -5.01 16.07
C ASP A 144 13.75 -4.87 17.22
N ASN A 145 14.99 -4.49 16.91
CA ASN A 145 16.02 -4.24 17.93
C ASN A 145 15.87 -2.91 18.69
N LEU A 146 15.05 -1.97 18.19
CA LEU A 146 14.76 -0.71 18.92
C LEU A 146 13.74 -0.92 20.04
N HIS A 147 12.87 -1.91 19.89
CA HIS A 147 11.79 -2.22 20.84
C HIS A 147 11.82 -3.71 21.18
N PRO A 148 12.89 -4.20 21.86
CA PRO A 148 12.86 -5.58 22.38
C PRO A 148 11.72 -5.66 23.40
N GLU A 149 10.81 -6.63 23.19
CA GLU A 149 9.72 -6.95 24.14
C GLU A 149 10.27 -7.38 25.51
#